data_8344ffa7e899f887e2675fb60f25a27a
#
_entry.id   8344ffa7e899f887e2675fb60f25a27a
#
_cell.length_a   1.000
_cell.length_b   1.000
_cell.length_c   1.000
_cell.angle_alpha   90.00
_cell.angle_beta   90.00
_cell.angle_gamma   90.00
#
_symmetry.space_group_name_H-M   'P 1'
#
loop_
_entity.id
_entity.type
_entity.pdbx_description
1 polymer ?
#
loop_
_entity_poly.entity_id
_entity_poly.type
_entity_poly.pdbx_seq_one_letter_code
_entity_poly.pdbx_strand_id
1 'polypeptide(L)'
;YQYRLVIDVYPRVDEIMALVQDKEKKDSGISKKEITTDVVDTKKEKAPQDIASSPQVTQIASKKIVIAIDAGHGGEDSGARGAAGSLEKNITLSIARKLKKVIDDDGQLKAVLTRDDDYFVPLHGRVVKARKLKADLFVSIHADAFTSPDARGSSVFALSESGATSASAKYLANKENESDLVGGVSLDDKDPMLAKTLLDLSQSATINDSLKLGNYVLDQLGDINDLHKSNVEQAGFAVLKSPDIPSILVETAFISNPKEEQILNNEEHQEILAKNILLGIKKYLASNPNIAKNF
;
A
#
# COMPACT_ATOMS: atom_id res chain seq x y z
N TYR A 1 -36.49 -6.25 -5.07
CA TYR A 1 -35.34 -5.85 -4.21
C TYR A 1 -35.48 -6.66 -2.91
N GLN A 2 -34.50 -7.53 -2.63
CA GLN A 2 -34.40 -8.23 -1.34
C GLN A 2 -33.58 -7.35 -0.39
N TYR A 3 -34.18 -7.01 0.77
CA TYR A 3 -33.43 -6.32 1.82
C TYR A 3 -32.43 -7.27 2.44
N ARG A 4 -31.18 -6.86 2.50
CA ARG A 4 -30.10 -7.61 3.13
C ARG A 4 -29.66 -6.85 4.38
N LEU A 5 -29.73 -7.48 5.54
CA LEU A 5 -29.16 -6.93 6.77
C LEU A 5 -27.70 -7.36 6.83
N VAL A 6 -26.78 -6.41 6.77
CA VAL A 6 -25.35 -6.63 7.00
C VAL A 6 -25.06 -6.14 8.41
N ILE A 7 -24.55 -7.02 9.26
CA ILE A 7 -24.10 -6.69 10.61
C ILE A 7 -22.59 -6.83 10.63
N ASP A 8 -21.90 -5.68 10.62
CA ASP A 8 -20.46 -5.63 10.84
C ASP A 8 -20.16 -5.53 12.34
N VAL A 9 -19.47 -6.51 12.87
CA VAL A 9 -19.07 -6.54 14.29
C VAL A 9 -17.62 -6.09 14.38
N TYR A 10 -17.40 -4.87 14.86
CA TYR A 10 -16.07 -4.34 15.17
C TYR A 10 -15.77 -4.55 16.66
N PRO A 11 -14.52 -4.97 17.02
CA PRO A 11 -14.12 -4.98 18.42
C PRO A 11 -14.14 -3.54 18.99
N ARG A 12 -14.64 -3.38 20.21
CA ARG A 12 -14.66 -2.09 20.89
C ARG A 12 -13.25 -1.49 20.97
N VAL A 13 -13.17 -0.17 20.82
CA VAL A 13 -11.91 0.61 20.93
C VAL A 13 -11.16 0.32 22.22
N ASP A 14 -11.88 -0.01 23.28
CA ASP A 14 -11.36 -0.36 24.61
C ASP A 14 -10.46 -1.61 24.60
N GLU A 15 -10.72 -2.60 23.73
CA GLU A 15 -9.87 -3.81 23.62
C GLU A 15 -8.56 -3.52 22.88
N ILE A 16 -8.57 -2.58 21.94
CA ILE A 16 -7.36 -2.15 21.25
C ILE A 16 -6.46 -1.36 22.19
N MET A 17 -7.04 -0.49 23.02
CA MET A 17 -6.31 0.29 24.04
C MET A 17 -5.75 -0.62 25.14
N ALA A 18 -6.44 -1.68 25.54
CA ALA A 18 -5.94 -2.66 26.48
C ALA A 18 -4.73 -3.44 25.94
N LEU A 19 -4.73 -3.79 24.65
CA LEU A 19 -3.61 -4.46 23.98
C LEU A 19 -2.37 -3.56 23.83
N VAL A 20 -2.57 -2.25 23.65
CA VAL A 20 -1.47 -1.26 23.59
C VAL A 20 -0.87 -1.06 25.00
N GLN A 21 -1.70 -0.94 26.04
CA GLN A 21 -1.25 -0.77 27.44
C GLN A 21 -0.54 -2.02 27.99
N ASP A 22 -0.93 -3.23 27.56
CA ASP A 22 -0.24 -4.48 27.94
C ASP A 22 1.14 -4.61 27.26
N LYS A 23 1.32 -4.02 26.09
CA LYS A 23 2.61 -3.98 25.42
C LYS A 23 3.57 -2.99 26.09
N GLU A 24 3.09 -1.81 26.48
CA GLU A 24 3.90 -0.81 27.20
C GLU A 24 4.31 -1.29 28.61
N LYS A 25 3.48 -2.08 29.30
CA LYS A 25 3.85 -2.69 30.59
C LYS A 25 4.87 -3.82 30.47
N LYS A 26 4.98 -4.49 29.33
CA LYS A 26 6.01 -5.51 29.10
C LYS A 26 7.37 -4.94 28.73
N ASP A 27 7.40 -3.76 28.08
CA ASP A 27 8.67 -3.09 27.73
C ASP A 27 9.26 -2.24 28.87
N SER A 28 8.47 -1.89 29.91
CA SER A 28 8.96 -1.14 31.07
C SER A 28 9.52 -2.01 32.22
N GLY A 29 9.61 -3.32 32.02
CA GLY A 29 10.05 -4.32 33.02
C GLY A 29 11.55 -4.62 33.04
N ILE A 30 12.43 -3.74 32.60
CA ILE A 30 13.88 -3.92 32.78
C ILE A 30 14.29 -3.35 34.16
N SER A 31 14.35 -4.24 35.11
CA SER A 31 14.84 -3.99 36.46
C SER A 31 16.31 -3.56 36.46
N LYS A 32 16.60 -2.40 37.02
CA LYS A 32 17.94 -1.98 37.44
C LYS A 32 18.48 -2.98 38.47
N LYS A 33 19.50 -3.72 38.08
CA LYS A 33 20.32 -4.47 39.05
C LYS A 33 21.66 -3.75 39.22
N GLU A 34 21.91 -3.30 40.42
CA GLU A 34 23.13 -2.64 40.87
C GLU A 34 24.36 -3.52 40.68
N ILE A 35 25.42 -2.86 40.22
CA ILE A 35 26.76 -3.43 40.11
C ILE A 35 27.43 -3.27 41.48
N THR A 36 27.66 -4.36 42.17
CA THR A 36 28.65 -4.42 43.25
C THR A 36 29.89 -5.14 42.70
N THR A 37 30.97 -4.42 42.79
CA THR A 37 32.34 -4.89 42.54
C THR A 37 32.80 -5.76 43.73
N ASP A 38 33.29 -6.97 43.41
CA ASP A 38 34.26 -7.65 44.25
C ASP A 38 35.32 -8.36 43.39
N VAL A 39 36.56 -8.02 43.70
CA VAL A 39 37.84 -8.52 43.17
C VAL A 39 38.25 -9.72 44.03
N VAL A 40 38.76 -10.80 43.45
CA VAL A 40 39.88 -11.67 43.94
C VAL A 40 40.00 -12.91 43.03
N ASP A 41 41.07 -12.96 42.28
CA ASP A 41 42.33 -13.68 42.35
C ASP A 41 42.38 -15.16 41.88
N THR A 42 43.23 -15.31 40.88
CA THR A 42 44.15 -16.40 40.47
C THR A 42 43.83 -17.88 40.68
N LYS A 43 43.88 -18.71 39.63
CA LYS A 43 45.00 -19.64 39.25
C LYS A 43 44.60 -20.72 38.23
N LYS A 44 45.50 -20.84 37.24
CA LYS A 44 46.04 -22.02 36.52
C LYS A 44 45.22 -22.91 35.58
N GLU A 45 45.65 -22.78 34.33
CA GLU A 45 46.07 -23.80 33.36
C GLU A 45 45.31 -25.12 33.25
N LYS A 46 44.73 -25.31 32.06
CA LYS A 46 45.00 -26.44 31.13
C LYS A 46 44.37 -26.14 29.74
N ALA A 47 45.18 -26.08 28.73
CA ALA A 47 44.84 -26.26 27.32
C ALA A 47 45.26 -27.69 26.92
N PRO A 48 45.02 -28.20 25.71
CA PRO A 48 43.94 -27.91 24.74
C PRO A 48 43.22 -29.21 24.30
N GLN A 49 42.05 -29.11 23.74
CA GLN A 49 41.59 -30.08 22.76
C GLN A 49 40.86 -29.39 21.62
N ASP A 50 41.44 -29.54 20.43
CA ASP A 50 40.86 -29.18 19.16
C ASP A 50 39.50 -29.84 18.92
N ILE A 51 38.47 -29.06 18.79
CA ILE A 51 37.28 -29.44 18.08
C ILE A 51 37.02 -28.35 17.04
N ALA A 52 37.42 -28.65 15.80
CA ALA A 52 37.06 -27.87 14.63
C ALA A 52 35.52 -27.92 14.47
N SER A 53 34.84 -26.96 15.04
CA SER A 53 33.46 -26.66 14.68
C SER A 53 33.49 -25.56 13.62
N SER A 54 33.26 -25.97 12.37
CA SER A 54 32.94 -25.05 11.27
C SER A 54 31.84 -24.10 11.72
N PRO A 55 31.99 -22.78 11.52
CA PRO A 55 30.89 -21.86 11.78
C PRO A 55 29.77 -22.20 10.78
N GLN A 56 28.69 -22.79 11.27
CA GLN A 56 27.44 -22.76 10.53
C GLN A 56 27.07 -21.27 10.35
N VAL A 57 27.32 -20.77 9.16
CA VAL A 57 26.73 -19.51 8.70
C VAL A 57 25.24 -19.76 8.66
N THR A 58 24.56 -19.39 9.73
CA THR A 58 23.12 -19.23 9.72
C THR A 58 22.85 -18.15 8.69
N GLN A 59 22.41 -18.55 7.50
CA GLN A 59 21.85 -17.63 6.53
C GLN A 59 20.65 -16.99 7.22
N ILE A 60 20.82 -15.78 7.69
CA ILE A 60 19.73 -14.90 8.09
C ILE A 60 18.96 -14.70 6.79
N ALA A 61 17.82 -15.37 6.65
CA ALA A 61 16.94 -15.18 5.52
C ALA A 61 16.58 -13.68 5.49
N SER A 62 17.06 -12.96 4.49
CA SER A 62 16.78 -11.54 4.33
C SER A 62 15.26 -11.37 4.22
N LYS A 63 14.68 -10.54 5.06
CA LYS A 63 13.26 -10.25 5.06
C LYS A 63 12.90 -9.62 3.70
N LYS A 64 11.98 -10.22 2.94
CA LYS A 64 11.54 -9.66 1.67
C LYS A 64 10.74 -8.38 1.89
N ILE A 65 10.92 -7.39 1.01
CA ILE A 65 10.08 -6.18 0.95
C ILE A 65 8.66 -6.61 0.55
N VAL A 66 7.67 -6.19 1.34
CA VAL A 66 6.26 -6.53 1.15
C VAL A 66 5.54 -5.37 0.47
N ILE A 67 4.92 -5.64 -0.68
CA ILE A 67 4.14 -4.67 -1.45
C ILE A 67 2.66 -5.03 -1.31
N ALA A 68 1.87 -4.16 -0.70
CA ALA A 68 0.42 -4.27 -0.71
C ALA A 68 -0.12 -3.71 -2.03
N ILE A 69 -0.82 -4.55 -2.76
CA ILE A 69 -1.53 -4.18 -3.97
C ILE A 69 -3.01 -4.10 -3.63
N ASP A 70 -3.58 -2.94 -3.86
CA ASP A 70 -4.98 -2.67 -3.67
C ASP A 70 -5.69 -2.67 -5.01
N ALA A 71 -6.63 -3.58 -5.20
CA ALA A 71 -7.53 -3.56 -6.35
C ALA A 71 -8.72 -2.67 -5.99
N GLY A 72 -8.84 -1.51 -6.61
CA GLY A 72 -9.93 -0.56 -6.38
C GLY A 72 -11.30 -1.20 -6.49
N HIS A 73 -12.27 -0.68 -5.74
CA HIS A 73 -13.67 -1.15 -5.75
C HIS A 73 -13.85 -2.61 -5.30
N GLY A 74 -14.97 -3.25 -5.67
CA GLY A 74 -15.27 -4.66 -5.40
C GLY A 74 -16.65 -4.88 -4.78
N GLY A 75 -17.23 -6.05 -4.96
CA GLY A 75 -18.57 -6.39 -4.45
C GLY A 75 -19.66 -5.47 -5.01
N GLU A 76 -20.37 -4.80 -4.11
CA GLU A 76 -21.43 -3.84 -4.44
C GLU A 76 -20.91 -2.59 -5.13
N ASP A 77 -19.68 -2.18 -4.86
CA ASP A 77 -19.03 -1.08 -5.53
C ASP A 77 -18.40 -1.55 -6.84
N SER A 78 -19.09 -1.27 -7.94
CA SER A 78 -18.59 -1.63 -9.28
C SER A 78 -17.44 -0.76 -9.77
N GLY A 79 -17.20 0.39 -9.16
CA GLY A 79 -16.40 1.46 -9.73
C GLY A 79 -17.05 2.03 -11.00
N ALA A 80 -16.25 2.64 -11.83
CA ALA A 80 -16.66 3.16 -13.11
C ALA A 80 -17.11 2.05 -14.09
N ARG A 81 -17.94 2.45 -15.05
CA ARG A 81 -18.45 1.56 -16.10
C ARG A 81 -18.07 2.08 -17.47
N GLY A 82 -17.46 1.22 -18.27
CA GLY A 82 -17.15 1.48 -19.67
C GLY A 82 -18.37 1.44 -20.59
N ALA A 83 -18.23 1.99 -21.78
CA ALA A 83 -19.29 2.05 -22.78
C ALA A 83 -19.71 0.65 -23.29
N ALA A 84 -18.77 -0.30 -23.34
CA ALA A 84 -19.05 -1.70 -23.68
C ALA A 84 -19.55 -2.52 -22.49
N GLY A 85 -19.68 -1.92 -21.31
CA GLY A 85 -20.22 -2.56 -20.10
C GLY A 85 -19.17 -3.15 -19.17
N SER A 86 -17.90 -2.95 -19.41
CA SER A 86 -16.81 -3.33 -18.50
C SER A 86 -16.98 -2.63 -17.16
N LEU A 87 -16.67 -3.33 -16.07
CA LEU A 87 -16.70 -2.78 -14.72
C LEU A 87 -15.27 -2.59 -14.21
N GLU A 88 -14.98 -1.44 -13.66
CA GLU A 88 -13.66 -1.11 -13.14
C GLU A 88 -13.17 -2.14 -12.12
N LYS A 89 -14.01 -2.56 -11.19
CA LYS A 89 -13.65 -3.58 -10.17
C LYS A 89 -13.07 -4.87 -10.75
N ASN A 90 -13.49 -5.27 -11.95
CA ASN A 90 -13.00 -6.49 -12.60
C ASN A 90 -11.63 -6.25 -13.25
N ILE A 91 -11.45 -5.10 -13.87
CA ILE A 91 -10.19 -4.69 -14.51
C ILE A 91 -9.11 -4.52 -13.45
N THR A 92 -9.40 -3.76 -12.39
CA THR A 92 -8.46 -3.51 -11.30
C THR A 92 -8.02 -4.80 -10.61
N LEU A 93 -8.94 -5.74 -10.37
CA LEU A 93 -8.62 -7.05 -9.81
C LEU A 93 -7.73 -7.89 -10.75
N SER A 94 -8.02 -7.86 -12.05
CA SER A 94 -7.23 -8.58 -13.06
C SER A 94 -5.79 -8.06 -13.10
N ILE A 95 -5.61 -6.73 -13.17
CA ILE A 95 -4.28 -6.09 -13.17
C ILE A 95 -3.55 -6.34 -11.85
N ALA A 96 -4.25 -6.22 -10.71
CA ALA A 96 -3.66 -6.47 -9.39
C ALA A 96 -3.15 -7.91 -9.23
N ARG A 97 -3.88 -8.90 -9.74
CA ARG A 97 -3.46 -10.32 -9.75
C ARG A 97 -2.22 -10.53 -10.63
N LYS A 98 -2.15 -9.89 -11.80
CA LYS A 98 -0.99 -9.93 -12.69
C LYS A 98 0.23 -9.24 -12.05
N LEU A 99 0.01 -8.09 -11.42
CA LEU A 99 1.07 -7.37 -10.68
C LEU A 99 1.60 -8.23 -9.52
N LYS A 100 0.69 -8.85 -8.76
CA LYS A 100 1.11 -9.80 -7.71
C LYS A 100 1.97 -10.92 -8.27
N LYS A 101 1.55 -11.51 -9.38
CA LYS A 101 2.30 -12.61 -10.01
C LYS A 101 3.71 -12.18 -10.39
N VAL A 102 3.87 -11.07 -11.10
CA VAL A 102 5.21 -10.62 -11.54
C VAL A 102 6.10 -10.19 -10.37
N ILE A 103 5.53 -9.67 -9.28
CA ILE A 103 6.28 -9.35 -8.05
C ILE A 103 6.75 -10.63 -7.34
N ASP A 104 5.88 -11.63 -7.20
CA ASP A 104 6.23 -12.88 -6.53
C ASP A 104 7.24 -13.69 -7.36
N ASP A 105 7.15 -13.65 -8.68
CA ASP A 105 8.09 -14.29 -9.61
C ASP A 105 9.50 -13.66 -9.57
N ASP A 106 9.62 -12.38 -9.15
CA ASP A 106 10.93 -11.69 -8.98
C ASP A 106 11.79 -12.32 -7.87
N GLY A 107 11.19 -12.95 -6.90
CA GLY A 107 11.85 -13.70 -5.82
C GLY A 107 12.46 -12.85 -4.70
N GLN A 108 12.76 -11.59 -4.92
CA GLN A 108 13.30 -10.66 -3.90
C GLN A 108 12.20 -9.93 -3.14
N LEU A 109 11.04 -9.78 -3.76
CA LEU A 109 9.89 -9.06 -3.26
C LEU A 109 8.77 -10.04 -2.87
N LYS A 110 7.76 -9.54 -2.16
CA LYS A 110 6.54 -10.28 -1.83
C LYS A 110 5.34 -9.37 -2.04
N ALA A 111 4.34 -9.85 -2.77
CA ALA A 111 3.09 -9.13 -2.93
C ALA A 111 1.97 -9.70 -2.05
N VAL A 112 1.12 -8.79 -1.54
CA VAL A 112 -0.12 -9.12 -0.83
C VAL A 112 -1.26 -8.30 -1.40
N LEU A 113 -2.45 -8.89 -1.51
CA LEU A 113 -3.63 -8.22 -2.03
C LEU A 113 -4.54 -7.73 -0.91
N THR A 114 -5.14 -6.56 -1.05
CA THR A 114 -6.21 -6.09 -0.15
C THR A 114 -7.49 -6.88 -0.36
N ARG A 115 -7.81 -7.24 -1.60
CA ARG A 115 -8.82 -8.22 -1.98
C ARG A 115 -8.31 -9.11 -3.10
N ASP A 116 -8.63 -10.36 -3.04
CA ASP A 116 -8.23 -11.40 -4.00
C ASP A 116 -9.40 -11.95 -4.81
N ASP A 117 -10.62 -11.46 -4.51
CA ASP A 117 -11.84 -11.80 -5.23
C ASP A 117 -12.80 -10.59 -5.29
N ASP A 118 -14.02 -10.80 -5.81
CA ASP A 118 -15.05 -9.77 -5.96
C ASP A 118 -15.84 -9.59 -4.65
N TYR A 119 -15.25 -8.87 -3.71
CA TYR A 119 -15.91 -8.40 -2.50
C TYR A 119 -15.47 -6.96 -2.16
N PHE A 120 -16.35 -6.23 -1.48
CA PHE A 120 -16.08 -4.87 -1.05
C PHE A 120 -15.12 -4.84 0.15
N VAL A 121 -14.16 -3.92 0.13
CA VAL A 121 -13.29 -3.59 1.26
C VAL A 121 -13.37 -2.07 1.47
N PRO A 122 -13.81 -1.59 2.64
CA PRO A 122 -13.84 -0.16 2.95
C PRO A 122 -12.46 0.49 2.79
N LEU A 123 -12.41 1.77 2.40
CA LEU A 123 -11.16 2.48 2.12
C LEU A 123 -10.17 2.42 3.30
N HIS A 124 -10.66 2.70 4.51
CA HIS A 124 -9.83 2.53 5.72
C HIS A 124 -9.40 1.08 5.95
N GLY A 125 -10.27 0.12 5.67
CA GLY A 125 -9.98 -1.32 5.79
C GLY A 125 -8.82 -1.77 4.91
N ARG A 126 -8.64 -1.17 3.73
CA ARG A 126 -7.51 -1.44 2.80
C ARG A 126 -6.18 -1.06 3.44
N VAL A 127 -6.10 0.14 4.03
CA VAL A 127 -4.92 0.62 4.76
C VAL A 127 -4.63 -0.27 5.98
N VAL A 128 -5.64 -0.58 6.79
CA VAL A 128 -5.50 -1.47 7.95
C VAL A 128 -5.02 -2.86 7.55
N LYS A 129 -5.54 -3.41 6.45
CA LYS A 129 -5.10 -4.71 5.91
C LYS A 129 -3.65 -4.68 5.46
N ALA A 130 -3.24 -3.64 4.74
CA ALA A 130 -1.84 -3.45 4.34
C ALA A 130 -0.90 -3.42 5.55
N ARG A 131 -1.24 -2.65 6.59
CA ARG A 131 -0.46 -2.58 7.84
C ARG A 131 -0.40 -3.93 8.59
N LYS A 132 -1.53 -4.65 8.71
CA LYS A 132 -1.56 -5.99 9.32
C LYS A 132 -0.67 -6.99 8.57
N LEU A 133 -0.57 -6.85 7.25
CA LEU A 133 0.28 -7.68 6.39
C LEU A 133 1.74 -7.19 6.38
N LYS A 134 2.06 -6.14 7.16
CA LYS A 134 3.40 -5.52 7.27
C LYS A 134 3.94 -5.09 5.91
N ALA A 135 3.10 -4.44 5.13
CA ALA A 135 3.50 -3.89 3.85
C ALA A 135 4.50 -2.73 4.04
N ASP A 136 5.51 -2.71 3.20
CA ASP A 136 6.52 -1.67 3.13
C ASP A 136 6.16 -0.61 2.07
N LEU A 137 5.34 -0.98 1.06
CA LEU A 137 4.78 -0.09 0.03
C LEU A 137 3.30 -0.44 -0.20
N PHE A 138 2.52 0.55 -0.64
CA PHE A 138 1.11 0.38 -1.02
C PHE A 138 0.85 0.95 -2.41
N VAL A 139 0.24 0.16 -3.29
CA VAL A 139 -0.10 0.53 -4.66
C VAL A 139 -1.56 0.20 -4.92
N SER A 140 -2.41 1.23 -5.05
CA SER A 140 -3.80 1.09 -5.43
C SER A 140 -3.93 1.19 -6.95
N ILE A 141 -4.70 0.27 -7.54
CA ILE A 141 -4.89 0.15 -8.99
C ILE A 141 -6.33 0.54 -9.31
N HIS A 142 -6.47 1.49 -10.23
CA HIS A 142 -7.72 2.05 -10.69
C HIS A 142 -7.77 2.16 -12.23
N ALA A 143 -8.96 2.37 -12.77
CA ALA A 143 -9.23 2.59 -14.20
C ALA A 143 -10.50 3.43 -14.34
N ASP A 144 -10.50 4.62 -13.78
CA ASP A 144 -11.69 5.43 -13.53
C ASP A 144 -12.35 5.99 -14.80
N ALA A 145 -13.52 6.57 -14.66
CA ALA A 145 -14.18 7.34 -15.69
C ALA A 145 -13.98 8.84 -15.45
N PHE A 146 -13.72 9.57 -16.52
CA PHE A 146 -13.64 11.01 -16.49
C PHE A 146 -14.83 11.65 -17.19
N THR A 147 -15.10 12.93 -16.89
CA THR A 147 -16.23 13.68 -17.46
C THR A 147 -16.13 13.85 -18.99
N SER A 148 -14.91 13.90 -19.52
CA SER A 148 -14.68 13.89 -20.96
C SER A 148 -14.45 12.46 -21.45
N PRO A 149 -15.20 11.99 -22.46
CA PRO A 149 -14.97 10.69 -23.08
C PRO A 149 -13.65 10.60 -23.88
N ASP A 150 -13.02 11.74 -24.15
CA ASP A 150 -11.71 11.82 -24.78
C ASP A 150 -10.54 11.75 -23.79
N ALA A 151 -10.83 11.73 -22.47
CA ALA A 151 -9.81 11.54 -21.48
C ALA A 151 -9.10 10.21 -21.69
N ARG A 152 -7.77 10.22 -21.67
CA ARG A 152 -6.94 9.05 -21.94
C ARG A 152 -5.60 9.14 -21.23
N GLY A 153 -4.94 8.01 -21.17
CA GLY A 153 -3.60 7.87 -20.64
C GLY A 153 -3.56 7.58 -19.15
N SER A 154 -2.41 7.13 -18.72
CA SER A 154 -2.16 6.79 -17.31
C SER A 154 -1.88 8.04 -16.46
N SER A 155 -2.18 7.94 -15.17
CA SER A 155 -1.82 8.93 -14.15
C SER A 155 -1.38 8.25 -12.86
N VAL A 156 -0.58 8.92 -12.06
CA VAL A 156 -0.22 8.47 -10.72
C VAL A 156 -0.50 9.57 -9.71
N PHE A 157 -1.08 9.20 -8.58
CA PHE A 157 -1.46 10.09 -7.51
C PHE A 157 -0.80 9.71 -6.19
N ALA A 158 -0.45 10.73 -5.41
CA ALA A 158 -0.05 10.63 -4.02
C ALA A 158 -0.99 11.41 -3.12
N LEU A 159 -0.93 11.16 -1.82
CA LEU A 159 -1.72 11.90 -0.83
C LEU A 159 -1.29 13.36 -0.78
N SER A 160 -2.28 14.26 -0.61
CA SER A 160 -2.09 15.61 -0.11
C SER A 160 -3.06 15.90 1.02
N GLU A 161 -2.57 16.53 2.06
CA GLU A 161 -3.38 17.05 3.19
C GLU A 161 -3.75 18.52 3.03
N SER A 162 -3.01 19.25 2.18
CA SER A 162 -3.17 20.71 1.99
C SER A 162 -4.02 21.09 0.77
N GLY A 163 -4.66 20.10 0.10
CA GLY A 163 -5.49 20.32 -1.08
C GLY A 163 -5.02 19.51 -2.28
N ALA A 164 -5.64 19.75 -3.43
CA ALA A 164 -5.32 19.02 -4.67
C ALA A 164 -4.43 19.88 -5.58
N THR A 165 -3.53 19.23 -6.32
CA THR A 165 -2.64 19.89 -7.29
C THR A 165 -3.38 20.37 -8.53
N SER A 166 -4.54 19.76 -8.85
CA SER A 166 -5.39 20.17 -9.96
C SER A 166 -6.87 19.94 -9.67
N ALA A 167 -7.75 20.55 -10.48
CA ALA A 167 -9.18 20.32 -10.40
C ALA A 167 -9.55 18.86 -10.76
N SER A 168 -8.83 18.24 -11.70
CA SER A 168 -9.00 16.84 -12.06
C SER A 168 -8.61 15.91 -10.91
N ALA A 169 -7.47 16.15 -10.24
CA ALA A 169 -7.07 15.38 -9.07
C ALA A 169 -8.08 15.50 -7.92
N LYS A 170 -8.62 16.71 -7.70
CA LYS A 170 -9.70 16.93 -6.70
C LYS A 170 -10.96 16.14 -7.04
N TYR A 171 -11.36 16.17 -8.31
CA TYR A 171 -12.55 15.46 -8.80
C TYR A 171 -12.41 13.95 -8.59
N LEU A 172 -11.28 13.36 -9.03
CA LEU A 172 -11.01 11.94 -8.87
C LEU A 172 -10.95 11.53 -7.38
N ALA A 173 -10.24 12.29 -6.55
CA ALA A 173 -10.17 11.98 -5.12
C ALA A 173 -11.55 12.02 -4.43
N ASN A 174 -12.41 12.96 -4.78
CA ASN A 174 -13.76 13.02 -4.24
C ASN A 174 -14.58 11.80 -4.68
N LYS A 175 -14.50 11.43 -5.96
CA LYS A 175 -15.20 10.29 -6.53
C LYS A 175 -14.75 8.97 -5.88
N GLU A 176 -13.45 8.76 -5.75
CA GLU A 176 -12.90 7.57 -5.09
C GLU A 176 -13.29 7.50 -3.60
N ASN A 177 -13.33 8.65 -2.92
CA ASN A 177 -13.72 8.69 -1.51
C ASN A 177 -15.22 8.39 -1.28
N GLU A 178 -16.07 8.49 -2.31
CA GLU A 178 -17.49 8.09 -2.27
C GLU A 178 -17.70 6.58 -2.29
N SER A 179 -16.68 5.78 -2.60
CA SER A 179 -16.73 4.31 -2.62
C SER A 179 -17.27 3.72 -1.30
N ASP A 180 -16.89 4.28 -0.15
CA ASP A 180 -17.39 3.84 1.14
C ASP A 180 -18.92 4.04 1.30
N LEU A 181 -19.50 5.07 0.66
CA LEU A 181 -20.95 5.30 0.67
C LEU A 181 -21.69 4.23 -0.13
N VAL A 182 -21.13 3.82 -1.26
CA VAL A 182 -21.69 2.73 -2.09
C VAL A 182 -21.63 1.41 -1.35
N GLY A 183 -20.54 1.14 -0.62
CA GLY A 183 -20.38 -0.05 0.23
C GLY A 183 -21.17 -0.03 1.55
N GLY A 184 -21.94 1.04 1.81
CA GLY A 184 -22.81 1.14 3.00
C GLY A 184 -22.09 1.46 4.31
N VAL A 185 -20.89 2.02 4.23
CA VAL A 185 -20.11 2.45 5.41
C VAL A 185 -20.57 3.83 5.88
N SER A 186 -20.92 3.97 7.18
CA SER A 186 -21.22 5.28 7.77
C SER A 186 -19.92 6.06 8.05
N LEU A 187 -19.91 7.34 7.67
CA LEU A 187 -18.76 8.23 7.85
C LEU A 187 -18.75 8.97 9.21
N ASP A 188 -19.73 8.72 10.08
CA ASP A 188 -19.98 9.54 11.27
C ASP A 188 -19.13 9.21 12.51
N ASP A 189 -18.31 8.15 12.48
CA ASP A 189 -17.50 7.71 13.64
C ASP A 189 -16.00 8.05 13.47
N LYS A 190 -15.65 9.34 13.55
CA LYS A 190 -14.25 9.75 13.63
C LYS A 190 -14.02 10.73 14.78
N ASP A 191 -13.45 10.23 15.88
CA ASP A 191 -12.93 11.08 16.96
C ASP A 191 -11.53 11.61 16.59
N PRO A 192 -11.29 12.95 16.59
CA PRO A 192 -10.14 13.55 15.91
C PRO A 192 -8.96 13.95 16.80
N MET A 193 -8.86 13.63 18.09
CA MET A 193 -8.06 14.53 18.95
C MET A 193 -6.76 14.02 19.58
N LEU A 194 -6.32 12.79 19.48
CA LEU A 194 -5.18 12.32 20.29
C LEU A 194 -3.90 11.88 19.55
N ALA A 195 -3.82 11.93 18.24
CA ALA A 195 -2.66 11.40 17.51
C ALA A 195 -1.94 12.42 16.61
N LYS A 196 -2.30 13.70 16.67
CA LYS A 196 -2.01 14.64 15.57
C LYS A 196 -0.54 15.02 15.40
N THR A 197 0.21 15.24 16.45
CA THR A 197 1.53 15.91 16.34
C THR A 197 2.69 15.00 15.93
N LEU A 198 2.73 13.75 16.37
CA LEU A 198 3.74 12.76 15.93
C LEU A 198 3.38 12.15 14.57
N LEU A 199 2.09 12.14 14.25
CA LEU A 199 1.55 11.69 12.97
C LEU A 199 1.96 12.62 11.83
N ASP A 200 1.93 13.95 12.04
CA ASP A 200 2.17 14.95 10.99
C ASP A 200 3.60 14.89 10.42
N LEU A 201 4.61 14.67 11.24
CA LEU A 201 6.01 14.56 10.78
C LEU A 201 6.28 13.26 10.02
N SER A 202 5.73 12.15 10.51
CA SER A 202 5.84 10.84 9.84
C SER A 202 5.11 10.87 8.50
N GLN A 203 3.94 11.48 8.43
CA GLN A 203 3.13 11.56 7.24
C GLN A 203 3.76 12.40 6.15
N SER A 204 4.42 13.53 6.49
CA SER A 204 5.14 14.35 5.52
C SER A 204 6.31 13.61 4.87
N ALA A 205 7.08 12.82 5.62
CA ALA A 205 8.15 11.99 5.08
C ALA A 205 7.59 10.89 4.16
N THR A 206 6.50 10.24 4.58
CA THR A 206 5.82 9.20 3.81
C THR A 206 5.21 9.75 2.51
N ILE A 207 4.64 10.95 2.52
CA ILE A 207 4.14 11.61 1.30
C ILE A 207 5.30 11.89 0.32
N ASN A 208 6.46 12.38 0.81
CA ASN A 208 7.63 12.61 -0.04
C ASN A 208 8.15 11.31 -0.67
N ASP A 209 8.16 10.21 0.06
CA ASP A 209 8.55 8.91 -0.47
C ASP A 209 7.49 8.35 -1.43
N SER A 210 6.20 8.62 -1.19
CA SER A 210 5.11 8.32 -2.13
C SER A 210 5.29 9.08 -3.46
N LEU A 211 5.66 10.36 -3.41
CA LEU A 211 5.93 11.15 -4.62
C LEU A 211 7.11 10.59 -5.42
N LYS A 212 8.20 10.17 -4.74
CA LYS A 212 9.35 9.54 -5.41
C LYS A 212 8.93 8.21 -6.07
N LEU A 213 8.23 7.34 -5.32
CA LEU A 213 7.69 6.09 -5.85
C LEU A 213 6.79 6.34 -7.05
N GLY A 214 5.86 7.30 -6.92
CA GLY A 214 4.93 7.69 -7.97
C GLY A 214 5.65 8.16 -9.24
N ASN A 215 6.69 8.97 -9.14
CA ASN A 215 7.46 9.45 -10.29
C ASN A 215 8.12 8.28 -11.03
N TYR A 216 8.77 7.34 -10.32
CA TYR A 216 9.37 6.17 -10.98
C TYR A 216 8.33 5.28 -11.67
N VAL A 217 7.14 5.12 -11.08
CA VAL A 217 6.06 4.35 -11.70
C VAL A 217 5.48 5.10 -12.90
N LEU A 218 5.25 6.40 -12.78
CA LEU A 218 4.73 7.24 -13.86
C LEU A 218 5.65 7.24 -15.08
N ASP A 219 6.98 7.37 -14.87
CA ASP A 219 7.99 7.30 -15.93
C ASP A 219 7.90 5.99 -16.70
N GLN A 220 7.73 4.86 -16.00
CA GLN A 220 7.62 3.55 -16.66
C GLN A 220 6.28 3.36 -17.37
N LEU A 221 5.20 3.95 -16.87
CA LEU A 221 3.92 3.94 -17.59
C LEU A 221 3.98 4.78 -18.86
N GLY A 222 4.74 5.89 -18.84
CA GLY A 222 4.97 6.74 -20.02
C GLY A 222 5.74 6.05 -21.15
N ASP A 223 6.48 4.98 -20.86
CA ASP A 223 7.16 4.17 -21.88
C ASP A 223 6.20 3.27 -22.70
N ILE A 224 4.99 3.03 -22.18
CA ILE A 224 4.03 2.07 -22.76
C ILE A 224 2.66 2.67 -23.08
N ASN A 225 2.28 3.77 -22.44
CA ASN A 225 1.00 4.45 -22.61
C ASN A 225 1.19 5.95 -22.78
N ASP A 226 0.20 6.62 -23.38
CA ASP A 226 0.06 8.07 -23.20
C ASP A 226 -0.07 8.36 -21.70
N LEU A 227 0.49 9.48 -21.25
CA LEU A 227 0.25 9.98 -19.91
C LEU A 227 -0.84 11.04 -19.91
N HIS A 228 -1.86 10.90 -19.07
CA HIS A 228 -2.86 11.94 -18.86
C HIS A 228 -2.24 13.18 -18.20
N LYS A 229 -1.30 12.96 -17.29
CA LYS A 229 -0.49 13.99 -16.63
C LYS A 229 0.97 13.57 -16.62
N SER A 230 1.85 14.50 -16.97
CA SER A 230 3.30 14.26 -17.03
C SER A 230 3.99 14.25 -15.65
N ASN A 231 3.27 14.58 -14.60
CA ASN A 231 3.76 14.61 -13.22
C ASN A 231 2.81 13.86 -12.30
N VAL A 232 3.33 13.34 -11.20
CA VAL A 232 2.51 12.81 -10.10
C VAL A 232 1.64 13.93 -9.55
N GLU A 233 0.33 13.71 -9.55
CA GLU A 233 -0.62 14.63 -8.94
C GLU A 233 -0.92 14.26 -7.49
N GLN A 234 -1.47 15.21 -6.73
CA GLN A 234 -1.79 14.99 -5.31
C GLN A 234 -3.21 15.45 -5.01
N ALA A 235 -3.91 14.70 -4.16
CA ALA A 235 -5.19 15.08 -3.59
C ALA A 235 -5.49 14.28 -2.31
N GLY A 236 -6.64 14.54 -1.68
CA GLY A 236 -7.05 13.93 -0.43
C GLY A 236 -7.64 12.52 -0.57
N PHE A 237 -6.96 11.61 -1.25
CA PHE A 237 -7.39 10.20 -1.40
C PHE A 237 -7.42 9.48 -0.05
N ALA A 238 -8.59 9.02 0.38
CA ALA A 238 -8.76 8.34 1.66
C ALA A 238 -7.97 7.02 1.74
N VAL A 239 -7.90 6.29 0.63
CA VAL A 239 -7.18 5.02 0.53
C VAL A 239 -5.66 5.17 0.68
N LEU A 240 -5.11 6.37 0.46
CA LEU A 240 -3.67 6.65 0.60
C LEU A 240 -3.29 7.20 1.99
N LYS A 241 -4.23 7.29 2.93
CA LYS A 241 -3.98 7.84 4.28
C LYS A 241 -3.29 6.81 5.18
N SER A 242 -2.07 6.45 4.85
CA SER A 242 -1.20 5.66 5.73
C SER A 242 -0.06 6.54 6.24
N PRO A 243 0.13 6.65 7.56
CA PRO A 243 1.16 7.53 8.11
C PRO A 243 2.58 6.99 7.94
N ASP A 244 2.74 5.71 7.68
CA ASP A 244 3.99 4.96 7.77
C ASP A 244 4.30 4.10 6.53
N ILE A 245 3.42 4.06 5.52
CA ILE A 245 3.62 3.28 4.30
C ILE A 245 3.56 4.20 3.09
N PRO A 246 4.65 4.36 2.32
CA PRO A 246 4.61 5.07 1.03
C PRO A 246 3.53 4.48 0.13
N SER A 247 2.59 5.32 -0.30
CA SER A 247 1.33 4.91 -0.94
C SER A 247 1.07 5.72 -2.19
N ILE A 248 0.74 5.04 -3.29
CA ILE A 248 0.33 5.65 -4.55
C ILE A 248 -0.96 5.03 -5.07
N LEU A 249 -1.70 5.81 -5.85
CA LEU A 249 -2.82 5.35 -6.66
C LEU A 249 -2.44 5.50 -8.13
N VAL A 250 -2.60 4.42 -8.87
CA VAL A 250 -2.29 4.33 -10.31
C VAL A 250 -3.60 4.22 -11.08
N GLU A 251 -3.93 5.28 -11.81
CA GLU A 251 -4.92 5.23 -12.88
C GLU A 251 -4.26 4.63 -14.12
N THR A 252 -4.62 3.43 -14.45
CA THR A 252 -3.99 2.70 -15.55
C THR A 252 -4.40 3.24 -16.91
N ALA A 253 -5.65 3.67 -17.05
CA ALA A 253 -6.28 4.36 -18.19
C ALA A 253 -7.69 4.78 -17.80
N PHE A 254 -8.45 5.44 -18.66
CA PHE A 254 -9.83 5.84 -18.39
C PHE A 254 -10.83 4.89 -19.08
N ILE A 255 -11.58 4.10 -18.28
CA ILE A 255 -12.58 3.14 -18.77
C ILE A 255 -13.71 3.83 -19.55
N SER A 256 -13.95 5.13 -19.31
CA SER A 256 -14.93 5.93 -20.05
C SER A 256 -14.55 6.17 -21.51
N ASN A 257 -13.27 6.02 -21.87
CA ASN A 257 -12.81 6.10 -23.24
C ASN A 257 -12.95 4.72 -23.92
N PRO A 258 -13.75 4.58 -25.02
CA PRO A 258 -13.99 3.27 -25.62
C PRO A 258 -12.73 2.56 -26.15
N LYS A 259 -11.70 3.33 -26.57
CA LYS A 259 -10.44 2.74 -27.02
C LYS A 259 -9.63 2.21 -25.83
N GLU A 260 -9.59 2.96 -24.75
CA GLU A 260 -8.90 2.52 -23.53
C GLU A 260 -9.64 1.38 -22.85
N GLU A 261 -10.98 1.36 -22.85
CA GLU A 261 -11.76 0.22 -22.38
C GLU A 261 -11.35 -1.08 -23.10
N GLN A 262 -11.14 -1.04 -24.42
CA GLN A 262 -10.66 -2.21 -25.17
C GLN A 262 -9.25 -2.63 -24.75
N ILE A 263 -8.36 -1.67 -24.55
CA ILE A 263 -6.97 -1.90 -24.12
C ILE A 263 -6.95 -2.46 -22.69
N LEU A 264 -7.75 -1.89 -21.80
CA LEU A 264 -7.87 -2.33 -20.40
C LEU A 264 -8.39 -3.78 -20.28
N ASN A 265 -9.20 -4.25 -21.23
CA ASN A 265 -9.69 -5.64 -21.26
C ASN A 265 -8.70 -6.59 -21.99
N ASN A 266 -7.61 -6.09 -22.54
CA ASN A 266 -6.60 -6.93 -23.19
C ASN A 266 -5.64 -7.50 -22.15
N GLU A 267 -5.58 -8.82 -22.04
CA GLU A 267 -4.74 -9.50 -21.04
C GLU A 267 -3.25 -9.24 -21.21
N GLU A 268 -2.77 -9.19 -22.44
CA GLU A 268 -1.36 -8.91 -22.76
C GLU A 268 -0.99 -7.49 -22.31
N HIS A 269 -1.87 -6.51 -22.59
CA HIS A 269 -1.66 -5.14 -22.14
C HIS A 269 -1.65 -5.03 -20.61
N GLN A 270 -2.55 -5.74 -19.90
CA GLN A 270 -2.56 -5.79 -18.45
C GLN A 270 -1.24 -6.38 -17.87
N GLU A 271 -0.65 -7.38 -18.55
CA GLU A 271 0.66 -7.92 -18.18
C GLU A 271 1.78 -6.90 -18.40
N ILE A 272 1.73 -6.15 -19.50
CA ILE A 272 2.69 -5.07 -19.78
C ILE A 272 2.59 -3.98 -18.71
N LEU A 273 1.37 -3.55 -18.34
CA LEU A 273 1.13 -2.61 -17.24
C LEU A 273 1.75 -3.12 -15.93
N ALA A 274 1.44 -4.36 -15.55
CA ALA A 274 1.96 -4.97 -14.33
C ALA A 274 3.49 -5.00 -14.28
N LYS A 275 4.15 -5.37 -15.38
CA LYS A 275 5.61 -5.39 -15.49
C LYS A 275 6.24 -4.00 -15.34
N ASN A 276 5.61 -2.98 -15.95
CA ASN A 276 6.12 -1.61 -15.89
C ASN A 276 5.88 -0.97 -14.51
N ILE A 277 4.76 -1.25 -13.85
CA ILE A 277 4.57 -0.85 -12.44
C ILE A 277 5.65 -1.48 -11.56
N LEU A 278 5.94 -2.78 -11.70
CA LEU A 278 7.01 -3.44 -10.96
C LEU A 278 8.38 -2.81 -11.26
N LEU A 279 8.67 -2.49 -12.52
CA LEU A 279 9.94 -1.85 -12.90
C LEU A 279 10.10 -0.49 -12.24
N GLY A 280 9.05 0.33 -12.18
CA GLY A 280 9.03 1.60 -11.43
C GLY A 280 9.29 1.40 -9.93
N ILE A 281 8.62 0.42 -9.31
CA ILE A 281 8.85 0.05 -7.91
C ILE A 281 10.32 -0.35 -7.68
N LYS A 282 10.90 -1.17 -8.55
CA LYS A 282 12.31 -1.61 -8.42
C LYS A 282 13.28 -0.43 -8.56
N LYS A 283 13.04 0.51 -9.48
CA LYS A 283 13.85 1.73 -9.61
C LYS A 283 13.76 2.58 -8.35
N TYR A 284 12.56 2.74 -7.77
CA TYR A 284 12.40 3.43 -6.49
C TYR A 284 13.19 2.76 -5.36
N LEU A 285 13.09 1.46 -5.19
CA LEU A 285 13.81 0.71 -4.16
C LEU A 285 15.32 0.82 -4.34
N ALA A 286 15.83 0.75 -5.56
CA ALA A 286 17.25 0.93 -5.86
C ALA A 286 17.75 2.34 -5.52
N SER A 287 16.92 3.37 -5.65
CA SER A 287 17.28 4.75 -5.30
C SER A 287 17.17 5.06 -3.80
N ASN A 288 16.54 4.18 -3.01
CA ASN A 288 16.32 4.32 -1.57
C ASN A 288 16.98 3.19 -0.76
N PRO A 289 18.32 3.19 -0.65
CA PRO A 289 19.05 2.12 0.03
C PRO A 289 18.70 1.96 1.51
N ASN A 290 18.08 2.96 2.14
CA ASN A 290 17.64 2.86 3.54
C ASN A 290 16.44 1.94 3.70
N ILE A 291 15.56 1.85 2.70
CA ILE A 291 14.48 0.86 2.66
C ILE A 291 15.07 -0.51 2.34
N ALA A 292 16.06 -0.57 1.44
CA ALA A 292 16.74 -1.81 1.06
C ALA A 292 17.69 -2.38 2.15
N LYS A 293 18.24 -1.54 3.04
CA LYS A 293 19.19 -1.96 4.11
C LYS A 293 18.50 -2.53 5.36
N ASN A 294 17.22 -2.30 5.53
CA ASN A 294 16.44 -2.87 6.63
C ASN A 294 15.98 -4.33 6.35
N PHE A 295 16.45 -4.87 5.26
CA PHE A 295 16.21 -6.20 4.73
C PHE A 295 17.53 -6.88 4.31
#